data_915d66f3e4c44488956d9ea1a4e2725b
#
_entry.id   915d66f3e4c44488956d9ea1a4e2725b
#
_cell.length_a   1.000
_cell.length_b   1.000
_cell.length_c   1.000
_cell.angle_alpha   90.00
_cell.angle_beta   90.00
_cell.angle_gamma   90.00
#
_symmetry.space_group_name_H-M   'P 1'
#
loop_
_entity.id
_entity.type
_entity.pdbx_description
1 polymer ?
#
loop_
_entity_poly.entity_id
_entity_poly.type
_entity_poly.pdbx_seq_one_letter_code
_entity_poly.pdbx_strand_id
1 'polypeptide(L)'
;MRASQFINEAIDSDAVNELDTYIMNNEDLYRRRFMPIISNIKRKIKKNVYDHEKAQKLWMYLVDDAAKEYVKEFGSTQDDVATMFPKDTRQQVARVISDRELENIKQGEYDVPQGTIS
;
A
#
# COMPACT_ATOMS: atom_id res chain seq x y z
N MET A 1 -19.49 14.03 12.22
CA MET A 1 -19.09 14.35 10.87
C MET A 1 -18.00 15.41 10.78
N ARG A 2 -18.14 16.43 11.59
CA ARG A 2 -17.17 17.53 11.52
C ARG A 2 -15.76 17.08 11.82
N ALA A 3 -15.59 16.31 12.90
CA ALA A 3 -14.27 15.85 13.27
C ALA A 3 -13.62 15.01 12.18
N SER A 4 -14.41 14.14 11.58
CA SER A 4 -13.90 13.29 10.50
C SER A 4 -13.46 14.12 9.32
N GLN A 5 -14.22 15.16 9.01
CA GLN A 5 -13.87 16.03 7.90
C GLN A 5 -12.58 16.79 8.17
N PHE A 6 -12.38 17.23 9.40
CA PHE A 6 -11.15 17.93 9.74
C PHE A 6 -9.95 17.01 9.59
N ILE A 7 -10.10 15.76 10.04
CA ILE A 7 -9.02 14.80 9.91
C ILE A 7 -8.72 14.55 8.43
N ASN A 8 -9.76 14.45 7.62
CA ASN A 8 -9.58 14.22 6.19
C ASN A 8 -8.93 15.40 5.49
N GLU A 9 -9.19 16.60 6.00
CA GLU A 9 -8.56 17.78 5.42
C GLU A 9 -7.07 17.84 5.70
N ALA A 10 -6.61 17.21 6.79
CA ALA A 10 -5.19 17.17 7.11
C ALA A 10 -4.44 16.24 6.18
N ILE A 11 -5.13 15.33 5.49
CA ILE A 11 -4.53 14.37 4.58
C ILE A 11 -5.05 14.66 3.17
N ASP A 12 -4.12 14.84 2.25
CA ASP A 12 -4.48 15.11 0.85
C ASP A 12 -4.97 13.83 0.19
N SER A 13 -6.26 13.74 -0.02
CA SER A 13 -6.88 12.57 -0.65
C SER A 13 -6.36 12.32 -2.06
N ASP A 14 -6.08 13.39 -2.80
CA ASP A 14 -5.55 13.24 -4.15
C ASP A 14 -4.16 12.65 -4.13
N ALA A 15 -3.34 13.06 -3.17
CA ALA A 15 -2.00 12.50 -3.03
C ALA A 15 -2.06 11.03 -2.64
N VAL A 16 -2.99 10.66 -1.77
CA VAL A 16 -3.18 9.26 -1.39
C VAL A 16 -3.55 8.42 -2.61
N ASN A 17 -4.52 8.88 -3.37
CA ASN A 17 -4.96 8.16 -4.56
C ASN A 17 -3.87 8.08 -5.62
N GLU A 18 -3.12 9.15 -5.78
CA GLU A 18 -2.06 9.18 -6.78
C GLU A 18 -0.95 8.18 -6.45
N LEU A 19 -0.54 8.13 -5.19
CA LEU A 19 0.50 7.20 -4.79
C LEU A 19 0.02 5.76 -4.85
N ASP A 20 -1.21 5.50 -4.40
CA ASP A 20 -1.80 4.17 -4.50
C ASP A 20 -1.86 3.70 -5.95
N THR A 21 -2.34 4.57 -6.84
CA THR A 21 -2.42 4.26 -8.27
C THR A 21 -1.04 3.98 -8.86
N TYR A 22 -0.06 4.79 -8.47
CA TYR A 22 1.30 4.58 -8.92
C TYR A 22 1.82 3.20 -8.52
N ILE A 23 1.56 2.81 -7.28
CA ILE A 23 1.98 1.49 -6.79
C ILE A 23 1.31 0.38 -7.59
N MET A 24 0.00 0.49 -7.80
CA MET A 24 -0.74 -0.56 -8.48
C MET A 24 -0.38 -0.67 -9.96
N ASN A 25 0.08 0.41 -10.56
CA ASN A 25 0.47 0.41 -11.97
C ASN A 25 1.96 0.19 -12.18
N ASN A 26 2.74 0.10 -11.13
CA ASN A 26 4.18 -0.12 -11.24
C ASN A 26 4.46 -1.62 -11.14
N GLU A 27 4.71 -2.23 -12.30
CA GLU A 27 4.91 -3.68 -12.36
C GLU A 27 6.10 -4.14 -11.54
N ASP A 28 7.17 -3.36 -11.52
CA ASP A 28 8.36 -3.71 -10.76
C ASP A 28 8.09 -3.72 -9.26
N LEU A 29 7.43 -2.68 -8.76
CA LEU A 29 7.04 -2.64 -7.35
C LEU A 29 6.07 -3.76 -7.01
N TYR A 30 5.15 -4.04 -7.93
CA TYR A 30 4.17 -5.09 -7.74
C TYR A 30 4.85 -6.45 -7.55
N ARG A 31 5.81 -6.76 -8.40
CA ARG A 31 6.50 -8.05 -8.33
C ARG A 31 7.48 -8.13 -7.18
N ARG A 32 8.29 -7.08 -6.98
CA ARG A 32 9.37 -7.12 -6.01
C ARG A 32 8.92 -6.88 -4.58
N ARG A 33 7.89 -6.08 -4.41
CA ARG A 33 7.49 -5.65 -3.07
C ARG A 33 6.08 -6.08 -2.70
N PHE A 34 5.14 -5.83 -3.59
CA PHE A 34 3.72 -6.03 -3.30
C PHE A 34 3.41 -7.52 -3.12
N MET A 35 3.74 -8.33 -4.08
CA MET A 35 3.40 -9.76 -4.03
C MET A 35 4.12 -10.50 -2.91
N PRO A 36 5.38 -10.22 -2.58
CA PRO A 36 5.98 -10.84 -1.41
C PRO A 36 5.26 -10.51 -0.11
N ILE A 37 4.73 -9.29 0.02
CA ILE A 37 3.94 -8.93 1.19
C ILE A 37 2.64 -9.72 1.22
N ILE A 38 1.96 -9.83 0.08
CA ILE A 38 0.75 -10.63 -0.03
C ILE A 38 1.02 -12.08 0.40
N SER A 39 2.10 -12.66 -0.11
CA SER A 39 2.46 -14.04 0.24
C SER A 39 2.71 -14.19 1.74
N ASN A 40 3.39 -13.21 2.34
CA ASN A 40 3.67 -13.22 3.76
C ASN A 40 2.38 -13.20 4.57
N ILE A 41 1.46 -12.32 4.19
CA ILE A 41 0.20 -12.16 4.90
C ILE A 41 -0.64 -13.43 4.76
N LYS A 42 -0.73 -13.98 3.54
CA LYS A 42 -1.47 -15.21 3.30
C LYS A 42 -0.95 -16.34 4.21
N ARG A 43 0.36 -16.47 4.28
CA ARG A 43 0.97 -17.52 5.09
C ARG A 43 0.64 -17.34 6.57
N LYS A 44 0.67 -16.10 7.06
CA LYS A 44 0.38 -15.83 8.45
C LYS A 44 -1.08 -16.04 8.80
N ILE A 45 -1.97 -15.69 7.87
CA ILE A 45 -3.39 -15.96 8.08
C ILE A 45 -3.62 -17.47 8.14
N LYS A 46 -2.99 -18.22 7.24
CA LYS A 46 -3.13 -19.67 7.20
C LYS A 46 -2.64 -20.31 8.47
N LYS A 47 -1.56 -19.78 9.05
CA LYS A 47 -1.00 -20.30 10.30
C LYS A 47 -1.66 -19.70 11.54
N ASN A 48 -2.64 -18.83 11.35
CA ASN A 48 -3.37 -18.17 12.42
C ASN A 48 -2.47 -17.33 13.33
N VAL A 49 -1.48 -16.68 12.72
CA VAL A 49 -0.55 -15.79 13.44
C VAL A 49 -0.51 -14.40 12.80
N TYR A 50 -1.55 -14.04 12.08
CA TYR A 50 -1.62 -12.74 11.42
C TYR A 50 -1.65 -11.62 12.46
N ASP A 51 -0.86 -10.59 12.22
CA ASP A 51 -0.80 -9.39 13.07
C ASP A 51 -0.99 -8.17 12.18
N HIS A 52 -2.09 -7.47 12.39
CA HIS A 52 -2.47 -6.34 11.55
C HIS A 52 -1.44 -5.21 11.59
N GLU A 53 -0.89 -4.92 12.76
CA GLU A 53 0.10 -3.86 12.89
C GLU A 53 1.38 -4.19 12.13
N LYS A 54 1.80 -5.43 12.21
CA LYS A 54 3.00 -5.85 11.48
C LYS A 54 2.76 -5.82 9.97
N ALA A 55 1.56 -6.20 9.56
CA ALA A 55 1.20 -6.12 8.14
C ALA A 55 1.23 -4.69 7.66
N GLN A 56 0.68 -3.76 8.43
CA GLN A 56 0.72 -2.35 8.05
C GLN A 56 2.15 -1.82 7.92
N LYS A 57 3.05 -2.29 8.77
CA LYS A 57 4.45 -1.89 8.66
C LYS A 57 5.07 -2.37 7.35
N LEU A 58 4.73 -3.58 6.93
CA LEU A 58 5.22 -4.09 5.66
C LEU A 58 4.71 -3.23 4.51
N TRP A 59 3.43 -2.87 4.53
CA TRP A 59 2.88 -1.99 3.51
C TRP A 59 3.51 -0.61 3.56
N MET A 60 3.84 -0.13 4.75
CA MET A 60 4.50 1.17 4.88
C MET A 60 5.88 1.18 4.23
N TYR A 61 6.64 0.09 4.34
CA TYR A 61 7.92 -0.01 3.64
C TYR A 61 7.73 0.08 2.13
N LEU A 62 6.71 -0.58 1.61
CA LEU A 62 6.39 -0.49 0.18
C LEU A 62 6.03 0.93 -0.20
N VAL A 63 5.18 1.57 0.60
CA VAL A 63 4.72 2.94 0.33
C VAL A 63 5.90 3.91 0.35
N ASP A 64 6.81 3.76 1.32
CA ASP A 64 7.98 4.61 1.40
C ASP A 64 8.87 4.46 0.17
N ASP A 65 9.10 3.23 -0.28
CA ASP A 65 9.87 2.99 -1.49
C ASP A 65 9.17 3.57 -2.71
N ALA A 66 7.86 3.37 -2.80
CA ALA A 66 7.10 3.89 -3.93
C ALA A 66 7.13 5.41 -3.98
N ALA A 67 7.03 6.06 -2.82
CA ALA A 67 7.09 7.51 -2.76
C ALA A 67 8.42 8.03 -3.25
N LYS A 68 9.51 7.36 -2.88
CA LYS A 68 10.84 7.73 -3.36
C LYS A 68 10.96 7.57 -4.86
N GLU A 69 10.43 6.48 -5.40
CA GLU A 69 10.46 6.24 -6.85
C GLU A 69 9.62 7.30 -7.57
N TYR A 70 8.47 7.62 -7.02
CA TYR A 70 7.59 8.62 -7.61
C TYR A 70 8.27 9.98 -7.70
N VAL A 71 8.88 10.41 -6.59
CA VAL A 71 9.56 11.71 -6.56
C VAL A 71 10.72 11.72 -7.55
N LYS A 72 11.44 10.62 -7.64
CA LYS A 72 12.57 10.51 -8.56
C LYS A 72 12.09 10.62 -10.02
N GLU A 73 10.93 10.06 -10.31
CA GLU A 73 10.43 10.00 -11.67
C GLU A 73 9.69 11.28 -12.09
N PHE A 74 8.89 11.84 -11.18
CA PHE A 74 8.00 12.94 -11.49
C PHE A 74 8.30 14.24 -10.76
N GLY A 75 9.14 14.20 -9.73
CA GLY A 75 9.43 15.39 -8.95
C GLY A 75 10.47 16.27 -9.60
N SER A 76 10.54 17.51 -9.15
CA SER A 76 11.63 18.41 -9.54
C SER A 76 12.80 18.23 -8.58
N THR A 77 13.90 18.93 -8.86
CA THR A 77 15.07 18.83 -7.99
C THR A 77 14.83 19.36 -6.59
N GLN A 78 13.79 20.14 -6.41
CA GLN A 78 13.45 20.71 -5.09
C GLN A 78 12.40 19.90 -4.35
N ASP A 79 11.79 18.94 -5.03
CA ASP A 79 10.79 18.09 -4.39
C ASP A 79 11.46 16.96 -3.62
N ASP A 80 10.85 16.58 -2.51
CA ASP A 80 11.28 15.39 -1.79
C ASP A 80 10.03 14.64 -1.31
N VAL A 81 10.26 13.45 -0.75
CA VAL A 81 9.18 12.60 -0.31
C VAL A 81 8.32 13.27 0.75
N ALA A 82 8.97 13.94 1.71
CA ALA A 82 8.23 14.57 2.80
C ALA A 82 7.35 15.71 2.32
N THR A 83 7.77 16.38 1.26
CA THR A 83 6.99 17.48 0.68
C THR A 83 5.83 16.99 -0.15
N MET A 84 6.08 16.04 -1.05
CA MET A 84 5.05 15.53 -1.94
C MET A 84 4.10 14.56 -1.25
N PHE A 85 4.66 13.74 -0.38
CA PHE A 85 3.87 12.72 0.34
C PHE A 85 4.27 12.75 1.81
N PRO A 86 3.70 13.68 2.59
CA PRO A 86 4.02 13.75 4.02
C PRO A 86 3.75 12.41 4.72
N LYS A 87 4.34 12.23 5.87
CA LYS A 87 4.24 10.96 6.59
C LYS A 87 2.79 10.52 6.79
N ASP A 88 1.91 11.46 7.15
CA ASP A 88 0.50 11.12 7.37
C ASP A 88 -0.15 10.61 6.10
N THR A 89 0.21 11.22 4.96
CA THR A 89 -0.30 10.77 3.67
C THR A 89 0.19 9.37 3.37
N ARG A 90 1.48 9.11 3.56
CA ARG A 90 2.05 7.79 3.31
C ARG A 90 1.44 6.73 4.23
N GLN A 91 1.20 7.09 5.49
CA GLN A 91 0.55 6.16 6.42
C GLN A 91 -0.87 5.85 5.98
N GLN A 92 -1.58 6.85 5.45
CA GLN A 92 -2.92 6.61 4.95
C GLN A 92 -2.92 5.69 3.74
N VAL A 93 -1.95 5.85 2.84
CA VAL A 93 -1.82 4.95 1.69
C VAL A 93 -1.59 3.51 2.18
N ALA A 94 -0.69 3.35 3.15
CA ALA A 94 -0.42 2.03 3.70
C ALA A 94 -1.67 1.41 4.33
N ARG A 95 -2.45 2.22 5.03
CA ARG A 95 -3.69 1.75 5.66
C ARG A 95 -4.72 1.33 4.61
N VAL A 96 -4.88 2.15 3.59
CA VAL A 96 -5.82 1.85 2.51
C VAL A 96 -5.44 0.53 1.83
N ILE A 97 -4.17 0.37 1.52
CA ILE A 97 -3.70 -0.87 0.87
C ILE A 97 -3.88 -2.05 1.82
N SER A 98 -3.50 -1.88 3.08
CA SER A 98 -3.60 -2.96 4.06
C SER A 98 -5.04 -3.47 4.18
N ASP A 99 -5.99 -2.55 4.33
CA ASP A 99 -7.38 -2.93 4.50
C ASP A 99 -7.95 -3.56 3.23
N ARG A 100 -7.67 -2.96 2.08
CA ARG A 100 -8.16 -3.47 0.80
C ARG A 100 -7.60 -4.87 0.52
N GLU A 101 -6.29 -5.03 0.70
CA GLU A 101 -5.66 -6.29 0.32
C GLU A 101 -5.94 -7.40 1.32
N LEU A 102 -6.15 -7.06 2.59
CA LEU A 102 -6.57 -8.06 3.55
C LEU A 102 -7.91 -8.66 3.14
N GLU A 103 -8.83 -7.80 2.72
CA GLU A 103 -10.13 -8.26 2.25
C GLU A 103 -9.99 -9.10 0.99
N ASN A 104 -9.16 -8.65 0.05
CA ASN A 104 -8.93 -9.41 -1.18
C ASN A 104 -8.33 -10.78 -0.89
N ILE A 105 -7.40 -10.85 0.05
CA ILE A 105 -6.79 -12.12 0.43
C ILE A 105 -7.84 -13.05 1.02
N LYS A 106 -8.68 -12.53 1.90
CA LYS A 106 -9.73 -13.33 2.53
C LYS A 106 -10.75 -13.84 1.52
N GLN A 107 -10.99 -13.08 0.47
CA GLN A 107 -11.93 -13.48 -0.57
C GLN A 107 -11.31 -14.41 -1.60
N GLY A 108 -10.03 -14.73 -1.46
CA GLY A 108 -9.36 -15.66 -2.37
C GLY A 108 -8.89 -15.04 -3.67
N GLU A 109 -8.78 -13.72 -3.74
CA GLU A 109 -8.35 -13.04 -4.96
C GLU A 109 -6.95 -13.44 -5.40
N TYR A 110 -6.11 -13.82 -4.46
CA TYR A 110 -4.74 -14.20 -4.76
C TYR A 110 -4.52 -15.71 -4.73
N ASP A 111 -5.59 -16.46 -4.55
CA ASP A 111 -5.50 -17.91 -4.60
C ASP A 111 -5.58 -18.36 -6.04
N VAL A 112 -4.75 -19.32 -6.41
CA VAL A 112 -4.75 -19.85 -7.76
C VAL A 112 -5.27 -21.27 -7.72
N PRO A 113 -6.50 -21.50 -8.17
CA PRO A 113 -7.06 -22.85 -8.21
C PRO A 113 -6.19 -23.77 -9.06
N GLN A 114 -6.05 -24.99 -8.62
CA GLN A 114 -5.18 -25.94 -9.28
C GLN A 114 -5.53 -26.12 -10.77
N GLY A 115 -6.79 -26.18 -11.08
CA GLY A 115 -7.20 -26.39 -12.45
C GLY A 115 -7.03 -25.17 -13.33
N THR A 116 -6.84 -24.01 -12.76
CA THR A 116 -6.78 -22.78 -13.52
C THR A 116 -5.40 -22.51 -14.08
N ILE A 117 -4.39 -23.02 -13.43
CA ILE A 117 -3.01 -22.75 -13.83
C ILE A 117 -2.64 -23.45 -15.11
N SER A 118 -3.24 -24.57 -15.34
CA SER A 118 -2.91 -25.40 -16.48
C SER A 118 -3.17 -24.73 -17.81
#